data_c884012cd82b62920c233e2f5de9ff3a
#
_entry.id   c884012cd82b62920c233e2f5de9ff3a
#
_cell.length_a   1.000
_cell.length_b   1.000
_cell.length_c   1.000
_cell.angle_alpha   90.00
_cell.angle_beta   90.00
_cell.angle_gamma   90.00
#
_symmetry.space_group_name_H-M   'P 1'
#
loop_
_entity.id
_entity.type
_entity.pdbx_description
1 polymer ?
#
loop_
_entity_poly.entity_id
_entity_poly.type
_entity_poly.pdbx_seq_one_letter_code
_entity_poly.pdbx_strand_id
1 'polypeptide(L)'
;MKKTVLLLTSVFVLMLGLVGCSSSDKGSDSNVEMRTVTDVKGEVEIPVNPQRIVDISGASDILSILGYDVIGTANSDGYDYTKFPTYLEDVLGDAQILGYSMLAEMDVEAIIALEPDLIVISTVQEKMYDQLSKIAPVVMVEMKQVDWKEDFMHVAKVFGKEEAATAWINDYLAKAEEVGKQIKATYGEDSSYLSFLASAGSLFIFDQAGIGSILYNDMGLAKPVGMPQQENISLPVVSLEGLAEIDADYIFAIVTDEDLATLTASSIWNGTKAVKEGNVVTLPASPYFNQGYSPIGRLVFVEEVQNLLASMHE
;
A
#
# COMPACT_ATOMS: atom_id res chain seq x y z
N MET A 1 82.47 -1.01 32.36
CA MET A 1 83.57 -0.33 31.65
C MET A 1 82.92 0.39 30.46
N LYS A 2 83.13 1.71 30.38
CA LYS A 2 83.11 2.64 29.27
C LYS A 2 81.84 2.66 28.43
N LYS A 3 80.91 3.68 28.62
CA LYS A 3 80.89 5.05 28.04
C LYS A 3 81.05 5.05 26.54
N THR A 4 80.02 5.52 25.76
CA THR A 4 80.15 6.66 24.88
C THR A 4 78.80 7.27 24.55
N VAL A 5 78.67 8.57 24.85
CA VAL A 5 77.64 9.50 24.52
C VAL A 5 77.95 9.98 23.10
N LEU A 6 76.95 10.15 22.22
CA LEU A 6 77.07 11.07 21.09
C LEU A 6 75.81 11.89 20.90
N LEU A 7 75.99 13.17 21.17
CA LEU A 7 75.07 14.26 20.82
C LEU A 7 75.19 14.56 19.32
N LEU A 8 74.07 14.86 18.66
CA LEU A 8 74.05 15.68 17.44
C LEU A 8 72.75 16.45 17.33
N THR A 9 72.79 17.66 17.74
CA THR A 9 72.45 18.99 17.21
C THR A 9 71.31 19.07 16.15
N SER A 10 70.36 19.83 16.58
CA SER A 10 69.34 20.68 15.98
C SER A 10 69.74 21.34 14.65
N VAL A 11 68.84 21.30 13.65
CA VAL A 11 68.73 22.36 12.62
C VAL A 11 67.25 22.68 12.47
N PHE A 12 66.94 23.86 12.94
CA PHE A 12 65.64 24.55 12.78
C PHE A 12 65.73 25.37 11.49
N VAL A 13 64.93 24.94 10.46
CA VAL A 13 64.73 25.75 9.26
C VAL A 13 63.33 26.32 9.29
N LEU A 14 63.28 27.61 9.58
CA LEU A 14 62.10 28.46 9.46
C LEU A 14 61.87 28.75 7.96
N MET A 15 60.78 28.24 7.39
CA MET A 15 60.27 28.74 6.13
C MET A 15 58.92 29.44 6.37
N LEU A 16 58.99 30.76 6.34
CA LEU A 16 57.80 31.64 6.09
C LEU A 16 57.33 31.42 4.65
N GLY A 17 56.11 30.96 4.48
CA GLY A 17 55.42 30.83 3.20
C GLY A 17 54.00 31.37 3.28
N LEU A 18 53.87 32.60 2.81
CA LEU A 18 52.72 33.24 2.18
C LEU A 18 51.31 32.68 2.50
N VAL A 19 50.57 33.46 3.29
CA VAL A 19 49.11 33.37 3.43
C VAL A 19 48.51 33.85 2.11
N GLY A 20 48.07 32.91 1.30
CA GLY A 20 47.13 33.14 0.20
C GLY A 20 45.69 32.96 0.72
N CYS A 21 44.97 34.05 0.94
CA CYS A 21 43.53 34.03 1.08
C CYS A 21 42.93 33.59 -0.24
N SER A 22 42.59 32.29 -0.36
CA SER A 22 41.63 31.82 -1.34
C SER A 22 40.28 31.77 -0.64
N SER A 23 39.39 32.67 -1.00
CA SER A 23 37.98 32.60 -0.68
C SER A 23 37.40 31.33 -1.31
N SER A 24 37.36 30.27 -0.54
CA SER A 24 36.58 29.07 -0.89
C SER A 24 35.13 29.43 -0.64
N ASP A 25 34.39 29.60 -1.71
CA ASP A 25 32.95 29.40 -1.72
C ASP A 25 32.69 28.06 -1.05
N LYS A 26 32.12 28.08 0.13
CA LYS A 26 31.48 26.92 0.73
C LYS A 26 30.16 26.72 0.02
N GLY A 27 30.20 26.13 -1.16
CA GLY A 27 29.11 25.29 -1.62
C GLY A 27 29.01 24.13 -0.62
N SER A 28 27.94 24.09 0.09
CA SER A 28 27.55 22.96 0.92
C SER A 28 27.19 21.81 -0.03
N ASP A 29 28.19 21.13 -0.61
CA ASP A 29 27.99 19.78 -1.12
C ASP A 29 27.79 18.88 0.10
N SER A 30 26.55 18.72 0.53
CA SER A 30 26.13 17.60 1.35
C SER A 30 26.35 16.36 0.49
N ASN A 31 27.44 15.65 0.74
CA ASN A 31 27.78 14.40 0.08
C ASN A 31 26.71 13.37 0.53
N VAL A 32 25.55 13.35 -0.16
CA VAL A 32 24.50 12.38 0.11
C VAL A 32 25.07 11.00 -0.26
N GLU A 33 25.17 10.11 0.70
CA GLU A 33 25.61 8.74 0.46
C GLU A 33 24.59 8.04 -0.41
N MET A 34 25.05 7.47 -1.54
CA MET A 34 24.21 6.78 -2.52
C MET A 34 24.44 5.29 -2.46
N ARG A 35 23.43 4.52 -2.81
CA ARG A 35 23.51 3.06 -3.02
C ARG A 35 22.82 2.65 -4.31
N THR A 36 23.30 1.60 -4.94
CA THR A 36 22.64 1.00 -6.10
C THR A 36 21.56 0.04 -5.64
N VAL A 37 20.38 0.13 -6.25
CA VAL A 37 19.28 -0.84 -6.11
C VAL A 37 18.87 -1.34 -7.49
N THR A 38 18.19 -2.49 -7.52
CA THR A 38 17.64 -3.03 -8.77
C THR A 38 16.11 -2.90 -8.70
N ASP A 39 15.55 -2.17 -9.64
CA ASP A 39 14.12 -2.00 -9.84
C ASP A 39 13.63 -2.70 -11.12
N VAL A 40 12.40 -2.42 -11.57
CA VAL A 40 11.81 -3.00 -12.80
C VAL A 40 12.60 -2.62 -14.06
N LYS A 41 13.26 -1.44 -14.08
CA LYS A 41 14.04 -0.96 -15.24
C LYS A 41 15.51 -1.38 -15.21
N GLY A 42 16.01 -1.87 -14.07
CA GLY A 42 17.40 -2.26 -13.88
C GLY A 42 18.06 -1.59 -12.68
N GLU A 43 19.35 -1.28 -12.77
CA GLU A 43 20.09 -0.65 -11.69
C GLU A 43 19.85 0.86 -11.66
N VAL A 44 19.55 1.39 -10.47
CA VAL A 44 19.38 2.81 -10.19
C VAL A 44 20.11 3.20 -8.90
N GLU A 45 20.75 4.39 -8.90
CA GLU A 45 21.37 4.94 -7.70
C GLU A 45 20.37 5.79 -6.93
N ILE A 46 20.19 5.48 -5.65
CA ILE A 46 19.30 6.20 -4.74
C ILE A 46 20.03 6.61 -3.47
N PRO A 47 19.57 7.63 -2.72
CA PRO A 47 20.10 7.95 -1.39
C PRO A 47 20.04 6.73 -0.47
N VAL A 48 21.08 6.52 0.33
CA VAL A 48 21.09 5.44 1.36
C VAL A 48 19.96 5.67 2.38
N ASN A 49 19.69 6.93 2.71
CA ASN A 49 18.67 7.33 3.65
C ASN A 49 17.84 8.51 3.06
N PRO A 50 16.90 8.22 2.15
CA PRO A 50 16.07 9.28 1.56
C PRO A 50 15.20 9.95 2.65
N GLN A 51 15.09 11.27 2.59
CA GLN A 51 14.36 12.06 3.58
C GLN A 51 13.11 12.71 3.01
N ARG A 52 13.01 12.79 1.68
CA ARG A 52 11.94 13.48 0.98
C ARG A 52 11.40 12.60 -0.13
N ILE A 53 10.72 11.53 0.29
CA ILE A 53 10.16 10.55 -0.65
C ILE A 53 8.82 11.04 -1.17
N VAL A 54 8.69 11.07 -2.48
CA VAL A 54 7.39 11.17 -3.18
C VAL A 54 7.05 9.80 -3.75
N ASP A 55 5.94 9.23 -3.33
CA ASP A 55 5.44 7.96 -3.85
C ASP A 55 4.14 8.14 -4.63
N ILE A 56 4.16 7.85 -5.92
CA ILE A 56 2.97 7.83 -6.76
C ILE A 56 2.63 6.42 -7.27
N SER A 57 3.34 5.42 -6.75
CA SER A 57 3.12 4.01 -7.13
C SER A 57 1.92 3.36 -6.44
N GLY A 58 1.50 3.91 -5.29
CA GLY A 58 0.53 3.29 -4.41
C GLY A 58 1.16 2.46 -3.28
N ALA A 59 2.49 2.55 -3.08
CA ALA A 59 3.22 1.81 -2.06
C ALA A 59 3.50 2.61 -0.78
N SER A 60 2.87 3.77 -0.58
CA SER A 60 3.19 4.66 0.56
C SER A 60 2.94 4.01 1.92
N ASP A 61 1.91 3.19 2.06
CA ASP A 61 1.64 2.44 3.28
C ASP A 61 2.69 1.34 3.52
N ILE A 62 3.15 0.67 2.47
CA ILE A 62 4.28 -0.28 2.53
C ILE A 62 5.55 0.45 2.97
N LEU A 63 5.86 1.60 2.37
CA LEU A 63 7.02 2.41 2.73
C LEU A 63 6.96 2.82 4.20
N SER A 64 5.79 3.24 4.68
CA SER A 64 5.57 3.59 6.08
C SER A 64 5.83 2.41 7.03
N ILE A 65 5.30 1.21 6.71
CA ILE A 65 5.58 -0.01 7.49
C ILE A 65 7.09 -0.32 7.52
N LEU A 66 7.81 -0.05 6.42
CA LEU A 66 9.25 -0.26 6.32
C LEU A 66 10.09 0.84 6.99
N GLY A 67 9.45 1.85 7.60
CA GLY A 67 10.07 2.92 8.36
C GLY A 67 10.51 4.12 7.52
N TYR A 68 9.86 4.36 6.38
CA TYR A 68 10.05 5.53 5.55
C TYR A 68 8.85 6.47 5.63
N ASP A 69 9.11 7.76 5.80
CA ASP A 69 8.09 8.79 5.71
C ASP A 69 8.00 9.30 4.27
N VAL A 70 6.78 9.46 3.75
CA VAL A 70 6.52 10.05 2.44
C VAL A 70 5.98 11.47 2.61
N ILE A 71 6.44 12.40 1.77
CA ILE A 71 5.99 13.80 1.80
C ILE A 71 4.94 14.10 0.74
N GLY A 72 4.79 13.21 -0.24
CA GLY A 72 3.78 13.25 -1.27
C GLY A 72 3.38 11.85 -1.69
N THR A 73 2.09 11.63 -1.93
CA THR A 73 1.54 10.29 -2.15
C THR A 73 0.39 10.27 -3.13
N ALA A 74 0.23 9.14 -3.84
CA ALA A 74 -0.96 8.84 -4.62
C ALA A 74 -1.86 7.77 -3.97
N ASN A 75 -1.70 7.47 -2.68
CA ASN A 75 -2.59 6.59 -1.92
C ASN A 75 -3.85 7.33 -1.45
N SER A 76 -4.53 8.04 -2.37
CA SER A 76 -5.81 8.67 -2.08
C SER A 76 -6.96 7.66 -2.12
N ASP A 77 -8.13 8.08 -1.62
CA ASP A 77 -9.37 7.28 -1.72
C ASP A 77 -9.80 7.10 -3.18
N GLY A 78 -10.23 5.90 -3.55
CA GLY A 78 -10.63 5.57 -4.93
C GLY A 78 -11.93 6.23 -5.40
N TYR A 79 -12.71 6.78 -4.47
CA TYR A 79 -13.96 7.50 -4.74
C TYR A 79 -13.82 9.02 -4.56
N ASP A 80 -12.76 9.49 -3.87
CA ASP A 80 -12.45 10.91 -3.70
C ASP A 80 -10.94 11.13 -3.64
N TYR A 81 -10.34 11.42 -4.79
CA TYR A 81 -8.88 11.58 -4.92
C TYR A 81 -8.30 12.79 -4.15
N THR A 82 -9.14 13.56 -3.46
CA THR A 82 -8.72 14.70 -2.63
C THR A 82 -8.54 14.37 -1.17
N LYS A 83 -8.84 13.14 -0.74
CA LYS A 83 -8.74 12.69 0.64
C LYS A 83 -7.98 11.37 0.75
N PHE A 84 -7.51 11.10 1.97
CA PHE A 84 -7.08 9.76 2.33
C PHE A 84 -8.29 8.87 2.64
N PRO A 85 -8.21 7.56 2.35
CA PRO A 85 -9.10 6.62 3.00
C PRO A 85 -8.82 6.61 4.51
N THR A 86 -9.87 6.46 5.33
CA THR A 86 -9.79 6.63 6.79
C THR A 86 -8.71 5.79 7.45
N TYR A 87 -8.42 4.61 6.95
CA TYR A 87 -7.38 3.72 7.47
C TYR A 87 -5.93 4.20 7.20
N LEU A 88 -5.73 5.23 6.38
CA LEU A 88 -4.42 5.84 6.10
C LEU A 88 -4.25 7.24 6.68
N GLU A 89 -5.30 7.87 7.23
CA GLU A 89 -5.23 9.24 7.75
C GLU A 89 -4.15 9.42 8.82
N ASP A 90 -4.06 8.49 9.77
CA ASP A 90 -3.06 8.54 10.85
C ASP A 90 -1.63 8.26 10.37
N VAL A 91 -1.47 7.60 9.22
CA VAL A 91 -0.18 7.15 8.70
C VAL A 91 0.39 8.11 7.66
N LEU A 92 -0.46 8.65 6.80
CA LEU A 92 -0.09 9.49 5.66
C LEU A 92 -0.63 10.92 5.75
N GLY A 93 -1.31 11.29 6.85
CA GLY A 93 -2.03 12.55 6.96
C GLY A 93 -1.18 13.81 6.79
N ASP A 94 0.13 13.72 7.00
CA ASP A 94 1.08 14.83 6.79
C ASP A 94 1.59 14.91 5.34
N ALA A 95 1.35 13.90 4.50
CA ALA A 95 1.78 13.88 3.11
C ALA A 95 0.82 14.66 2.20
N GLN A 96 1.34 15.31 1.17
CA GLN A 96 0.53 15.94 0.15
C GLN A 96 -0.09 14.87 -0.77
N ILE A 97 -1.41 14.89 -0.94
CA ILE A 97 -2.08 14.06 -1.95
C ILE A 97 -1.75 14.60 -3.35
N LEU A 98 -1.21 13.74 -4.20
CA LEU A 98 -0.81 14.04 -5.59
C LEU A 98 -1.76 13.44 -6.62
N GLY A 99 -2.70 12.62 -6.20
CA GLY A 99 -3.67 11.94 -7.05
C GLY A 99 -3.95 10.51 -6.59
N TYR A 100 -4.44 9.71 -7.50
CA TYR A 100 -4.76 8.29 -7.27
C TYR A 100 -3.77 7.39 -8.05
N SER A 101 -3.19 6.41 -7.39
CA SER A 101 -2.08 5.59 -7.90
C SER A 101 -2.38 4.83 -9.22
N MET A 102 -3.66 4.64 -9.57
CA MET A 102 -4.07 4.03 -10.83
C MET A 102 -4.10 5.01 -12.01
N LEU A 103 -3.83 6.30 -11.79
CA LEU A 103 -3.70 7.29 -12.86
C LEU A 103 -2.32 7.20 -13.51
N ALA A 104 -2.28 7.22 -14.83
CA ALA A 104 -1.03 7.14 -15.59
C ALA A 104 -0.21 8.44 -15.55
N GLU A 105 -0.83 9.55 -15.18
CA GLU A 105 -0.21 10.88 -15.15
C GLU A 105 -0.58 11.60 -13.85
N MET A 106 0.42 12.29 -13.27
CA MET A 106 0.30 13.10 -12.06
C MET A 106 0.76 14.53 -12.35
N ASP A 107 0.40 15.48 -11.48
CA ASP A 107 0.87 16.86 -11.55
C ASP A 107 2.37 16.95 -11.22
N VAL A 108 3.18 17.12 -12.26
CA VAL A 108 4.65 17.22 -12.14
C VAL A 108 5.07 18.48 -11.41
N GLU A 109 4.33 19.59 -11.54
CA GLU A 109 4.65 20.85 -10.86
C GLU A 109 4.46 20.68 -9.34
N ALA A 110 3.42 19.97 -8.92
CA ALA A 110 3.20 19.62 -7.51
C ALA A 110 4.34 18.72 -6.97
N ILE A 111 4.83 17.76 -7.77
CA ILE A 111 5.96 16.91 -7.41
C ILE A 111 7.25 17.75 -7.25
N ILE A 112 7.54 18.65 -8.21
CA ILE A 112 8.71 19.54 -8.14
C ILE A 112 8.66 20.42 -6.89
N ALA A 113 7.49 20.97 -6.56
CA ALA A 113 7.31 21.83 -5.39
C ALA A 113 7.62 21.15 -4.06
N LEU A 114 7.55 19.83 -4.01
CA LEU A 114 7.93 19.02 -2.85
C LEU A 114 9.44 18.82 -2.72
N GLU A 115 10.26 19.20 -3.71
CA GLU A 115 11.72 19.03 -3.69
C GLU A 115 12.16 17.62 -3.23
N PRO A 116 11.66 16.53 -3.88
CA PRO A 116 11.97 15.17 -3.46
C PRO A 116 13.46 14.82 -3.64
N ASP A 117 13.98 13.96 -2.79
CA ASP A 117 15.29 13.30 -2.96
C ASP A 117 15.16 11.86 -3.50
N LEU A 118 13.94 11.32 -3.53
CA LEU A 118 13.57 10.05 -4.14
C LEU A 118 12.12 10.11 -4.63
N ILE A 119 11.88 9.58 -5.83
CA ILE A 119 10.51 9.39 -6.36
C ILE A 119 10.29 7.90 -6.59
N VAL A 120 9.16 7.38 -6.11
CA VAL A 120 8.73 6.00 -6.32
C VAL A 120 7.51 6.02 -7.24
N ILE A 121 7.57 5.25 -8.34
CA ILE A 121 6.48 5.10 -9.30
C ILE A 121 6.17 3.63 -9.51
N SER A 122 5.00 3.32 -10.06
CA SER A 122 4.72 1.98 -10.57
C SER A 122 4.83 1.92 -12.10
N THR A 123 4.67 0.72 -12.66
CA THR A 123 4.58 0.53 -14.12
C THR A 123 3.39 1.27 -14.75
N VAL A 124 2.37 1.66 -13.96
CA VAL A 124 1.26 2.51 -14.41
C VAL A 124 1.76 3.88 -14.87
N GLN A 125 2.73 4.47 -14.15
CA GLN A 125 3.31 5.76 -14.44
C GLN A 125 4.60 5.69 -15.28
N GLU A 126 4.92 4.56 -15.93
CA GLU A 126 6.17 4.37 -16.69
C GLU A 126 6.46 5.52 -17.69
N LYS A 127 5.42 6.08 -18.32
CA LYS A 127 5.58 7.19 -19.28
C LYS A 127 6.13 8.47 -18.65
N MET A 128 5.99 8.64 -17.34
CA MET A 128 6.51 9.80 -16.62
C MET A 128 7.98 9.64 -16.22
N TYR A 129 8.57 8.44 -16.33
CA TYR A 129 9.90 8.11 -15.83
C TYR A 129 10.97 9.12 -16.27
N ASP A 130 11.08 9.40 -17.58
CA ASP A 130 12.13 10.30 -18.12
C ASP A 130 11.96 11.76 -17.68
N GLN A 131 10.73 12.17 -17.39
CA GLN A 131 10.44 13.50 -16.88
C GLN A 131 10.79 13.61 -15.40
N LEU A 132 10.37 12.63 -14.61
CA LEU A 132 10.61 12.58 -13.17
C LEU A 132 12.09 12.39 -12.82
N SER A 133 12.85 11.63 -13.63
CA SER A 133 14.30 11.44 -13.45
C SER A 133 15.13 12.71 -13.58
N LYS A 134 14.54 13.80 -14.09
CA LYS A 134 15.19 15.12 -14.12
C LYS A 134 15.01 15.90 -12.82
N ILE A 135 14.12 15.43 -11.93
CA ILE A 135 13.79 16.04 -10.64
C ILE A 135 14.60 15.37 -9.54
N ALA A 136 14.54 14.05 -9.44
CA ALA A 136 15.22 13.23 -8.44
C ALA A 136 15.44 11.80 -8.96
N PRO A 137 16.26 10.97 -8.30
CA PRO A 137 16.31 9.53 -8.57
C PRO A 137 14.90 8.93 -8.56
N VAL A 138 14.62 8.05 -9.55
CA VAL A 138 13.31 7.39 -9.68
C VAL A 138 13.48 5.90 -9.54
N VAL A 139 12.69 5.29 -8.66
CA VAL A 139 12.53 3.85 -8.52
C VAL A 139 11.19 3.45 -9.10
N MET A 140 11.19 2.44 -10.00
CA MET A 140 9.96 1.88 -10.55
C MET A 140 9.69 0.52 -9.93
N VAL A 141 8.53 0.37 -9.28
CA VAL A 141 8.06 -0.89 -8.72
C VAL A 141 6.92 -1.50 -9.56
N GLU A 142 6.80 -2.82 -9.55
CA GLU A 142 5.65 -3.50 -10.11
C GLU A 142 4.66 -3.79 -8.99
N MET A 143 3.44 -3.26 -9.11
CA MET A 143 2.33 -3.49 -8.18
C MET A 143 1.26 -4.28 -8.92
N LYS A 144 1.22 -5.61 -8.71
CA LYS A 144 0.29 -6.52 -9.41
C LYS A 144 -1.12 -6.47 -8.84
N GLN A 145 -1.25 -6.09 -7.55
CA GLN A 145 -2.51 -5.93 -6.81
C GLN A 145 -3.35 -7.22 -6.67
N VAL A 146 -2.84 -8.37 -7.07
CA VAL A 146 -3.48 -9.68 -6.90
C VAL A 146 -2.85 -10.43 -5.72
N ASP A 147 -1.52 -10.41 -5.61
CA ASP A 147 -0.80 -10.94 -4.45
C ASP A 147 -0.11 -9.78 -3.69
N TRP A 148 -0.80 -9.26 -2.70
CA TRP A 148 -0.31 -8.15 -1.88
C TRP A 148 1.01 -8.46 -1.16
N LYS A 149 1.29 -9.73 -0.85
CA LYS A 149 2.54 -10.16 -0.21
C LYS A 149 3.69 -10.09 -1.21
N GLU A 150 3.45 -10.50 -2.45
CA GLU A 150 4.44 -10.36 -3.53
C GLU A 150 4.76 -8.89 -3.77
N ASP A 151 3.75 -8.02 -3.85
CA ASP A 151 3.92 -6.58 -4.00
C ASP A 151 4.69 -5.97 -2.83
N PHE A 152 4.33 -6.33 -1.59
CA PHE A 152 5.04 -5.87 -0.39
C PHE A 152 6.51 -6.30 -0.41
N MET A 153 6.78 -7.58 -0.67
CA MET A 153 8.15 -8.12 -0.73
C MET A 153 8.96 -7.50 -1.88
N HIS A 154 8.32 -7.19 -3.01
CA HIS A 154 8.98 -6.50 -4.12
C HIS A 154 9.48 -5.11 -3.71
N VAL A 155 8.61 -4.30 -3.10
CA VAL A 155 9.01 -2.98 -2.55
C VAL A 155 10.09 -3.15 -1.49
N ALA A 156 9.91 -4.05 -0.53
CA ALA A 156 10.88 -4.30 0.54
C ALA A 156 12.26 -4.68 0.01
N LYS A 157 12.34 -5.50 -1.05
CA LYS A 157 13.59 -5.90 -1.69
C LYS A 157 14.32 -4.71 -2.31
N VAL A 158 13.61 -3.82 -3.00
CA VAL A 158 14.22 -2.59 -3.55
C VAL A 158 14.84 -1.74 -2.44
N PHE A 159 14.19 -1.69 -1.28
CA PHE A 159 14.65 -0.90 -0.13
C PHE A 159 15.59 -1.66 0.83
N GLY A 160 15.85 -2.97 0.61
CA GLY A 160 16.70 -3.80 1.47
C GLY A 160 16.07 -4.06 2.85
N LYS A 161 14.74 -4.25 2.88
CA LYS A 161 13.91 -4.38 4.09
C LYS A 161 13.14 -5.70 4.16
N GLU A 162 13.62 -6.75 3.48
CA GLU A 162 12.93 -8.04 3.36
C GLU A 162 12.64 -8.71 4.71
N GLU A 163 13.56 -8.56 5.68
CA GLU A 163 13.35 -9.11 7.04
C GLU A 163 12.19 -8.42 7.75
N ALA A 164 12.13 -7.08 7.67
CA ALA A 164 11.06 -6.30 8.28
C ALA A 164 9.70 -6.62 7.63
N ALA A 165 9.66 -6.70 6.29
CA ALA A 165 8.46 -7.09 5.56
C ALA A 165 7.99 -8.50 5.93
N THR A 166 8.92 -9.47 6.00
CA THR A 166 8.60 -10.84 6.38
C THR A 166 8.03 -10.91 7.80
N ALA A 167 8.62 -10.20 8.75
CA ALA A 167 8.11 -10.15 10.12
C ALA A 167 6.69 -9.57 10.17
N TRP A 168 6.46 -8.43 9.54
CA TRP A 168 5.15 -7.79 9.51
C TRP A 168 4.07 -8.66 8.85
N ILE A 169 4.38 -9.28 7.69
CA ILE A 169 3.47 -10.19 6.99
C ILE A 169 3.08 -11.37 7.87
N ASN A 170 4.06 -11.98 8.56
CA ASN A 170 3.79 -13.13 9.44
C ASN A 170 2.91 -12.75 10.63
N ASP A 171 3.16 -11.59 11.26
CA ASP A 171 2.37 -11.10 12.38
C ASP A 171 0.92 -10.81 11.94
N TYR A 172 0.76 -10.16 10.78
CA TYR A 172 -0.55 -9.92 10.18
C TYR A 172 -1.31 -11.23 9.90
N LEU A 173 -0.67 -12.20 9.23
CA LEU A 173 -1.31 -13.48 8.89
C LEU A 173 -1.71 -14.29 10.13
N ALA A 174 -0.87 -14.30 11.16
CA ALA A 174 -1.20 -14.96 12.43
C ALA A 174 -2.45 -14.33 13.07
N LYS A 175 -2.56 -13.00 13.04
CA LYS A 175 -3.74 -12.28 13.54
C LYS A 175 -4.98 -12.58 12.70
N ALA A 176 -4.87 -12.54 11.37
CA ALA A 176 -5.99 -12.83 10.46
C ALA A 176 -6.51 -14.26 10.64
N GLU A 177 -5.62 -15.26 10.75
CA GLU A 177 -5.98 -16.66 11.01
C GLU A 177 -6.71 -16.81 12.35
N GLU A 178 -6.24 -16.16 13.40
CA GLU A 178 -6.89 -16.21 14.72
C GLU A 178 -8.30 -15.62 14.69
N VAL A 179 -8.47 -14.44 14.05
CA VAL A 179 -9.78 -13.81 13.87
C VAL A 179 -10.70 -14.70 13.03
N GLY A 180 -10.18 -15.33 11.97
CA GLY A 180 -10.93 -16.27 11.15
C GLY A 180 -11.47 -17.47 11.96
N LYS A 181 -10.65 -18.05 12.86
CA LYS A 181 -11.09 -19.12 13.78
C LYS A 181 -12.19 -18.65 14.71
N GLN A 182 -12.09 -17.44 15.24
CA GLN A 182 -13.10 -16.87 16.13
C GLN A 182 -14.44 -16.63 15.40
N ILE A 183 -14.38 -16.15 14.15
CA ILE A 183 -15.57 -15.99 13.30
C ILE A 183 -16.23 -17.34 13.05
N LYS A 184 -15.48 -18.36 12.65
CA LYS A 184 -16.01 -19.73 12.46
C LYS A 184 -16.66 -20.27 13.72
N ALA A 185 -16.04 -20.09 14.87
CA ALA A 185 -16.59 -20.53 16.16
C ALA A 185 -17.91 -19.83 16.52
N THR A 186 -18.09 -18.57 16.11
CA THR A 186 -19.26 -17.74 16.42
C THR A 186 -20.40 -17.94 15.42
N TYR A 187 -20.07 -17.95 14.11
CA TYR A 187 -21.04 -17.89 13.02
C TYR A 187 -21.22 -19.23 12.29
N GLY A 188 -20.42 -20.25 12.61
CA GLY A 188 -20.47 -21.58 12.03
C GLY A 188 -19.21 -21.95 11.24
N GLU A 189 -18.71 -23.17 11.45
CA GLU A 189 -17.46 -23.65 10.82
C GLU A 189 -17.54 -23.67 9.29
N ASP A 190 -18.71 -24.02 8.74
CA ASP A 190 -18.97 -24.18 7.31
C ASP A 190 -19.67 -22.94 6.69
N SER A 191 -19.90 -21.88 7.48
CA SER A 191 -20.57 -20.68 6.98
C SER A 191 -19.77 -20.00 5.89
N SER A 192 -20.45 -19.63 4.82
CA SER A 192 -19.86 -19.03 3.61
C SER A 192 -20.08 -17.52 3.56
N TYR A 193 -19.09 -16.81 3.03
CA TYR A 193 -19.05 -15.35 3.02
C TYR A 193 -18.86 -14.85 1.59
N LEU A 194 -19.74 -13.98 1.12
CA LEU A 194 -19.60 -13.32 -0.18
C LEU A 194 -19.18 -11.87 0.03
N SER A 195 -18.20 -11.40 -0.73
CA SER A 195 -17.87 -9.98 -0.80
C SER A 195 -17.99 -9.46 -2.23
N PHE A 196 -18.68 -8.35 -2.41
CA PHE A 196 -18.82 -7.71 -3.71
C PHE A 196 -18.89 -6.18 -3.60
N LEU A 197 -18.53 -5.52 -4.70
CA LEU A 197 -18.74 -4.09 -4.91
C LEU A 197 -19.92 -3.88 -5.87
N ALA A 198 -20.89 -3.07 -5.49
CA ALA A 198 -21.84 -2.50 -6.43
C ALA A 198 -21.38 -1.11 -6.83
N SER A 199 -21.16 -0.90 -8.11
CA SER A 199 -20.70 0.38 -8.65
C SER A 199 -21.24 0.59 -10.06
N ALA A 200 -21.88 1.73 -10.30
CA ALA A 200 -22.44 2.13 -11.59
C ALA A 200 -23.34 1.04 -12.22
N GLY A 201 -24.15 0.37 -11.41
CA GLY A 201 -25.08 -0.69 -11.83
C GLY A 201 -24.43 -2.03 -12.15
N SER A 202 -23.15 -2.21 -11.90
CA SER A 202 -22.41 -3.46 -12.04
C SER A 202 -22.07 -4.04 -10.67
N LEU A 203 -22.02 -5.39 -10.58
CA LEU A 203 -21.65 -6.11 -9.36
C LEU A 203 -20.32 -6.84 -9.59
N PHE A 204 -19.29 -6.39 -8.89
CA PHE A 204 -17.92 -6.89 -8.98
C PHE A 204 -17.63 -7.80 -7.81
N ILE A 205 -17.34 -9.07 -8.07
CA ILE A 205 -17.07 -10.05 -7.02
C ILE A 205 -15.60 -9.98 -6.58
N PHE A 206 -15.37 -9.83 -5.29
CA PHE A 206 -14.04 -9.94 -4.70
C PHE A 206 -13.72 -11.40 -4.37
N ASP A 207 -12.74 -11.98 -5.08
CA ASP A 207 -12.25 -13.34 -4.84
C ASP A 207 -10.78 -13.33 -4.40
N GLN A 208 -9.85 -13.07 -5.30
CA GLN A 208 -8.41 -13.04 -5.03
C GLN A 208 -7.88 -11.64 -4.66
N ALA A 209 -8.72 -10.62 -4.80
CA ALA A 209 -8.37 -9.23 -4.53
C ALA A 209 -9.34 -8.60 -3.52
N GLY A 210 -9.03 -7.39 -3.08
CA GLY A 210 -9.85 -6.62 -2.17
C GLY A 210 -10.16 -7.36 -0.87
N ILE A 211 -11.33 -7.08 -0.30
CA ILE A 211 -11.78 -7.68 0.97
C ILE A 211 -11.96 -9.20 0.84
N GLY A 212 -12.38 -9.71 -0.33
CA GLY A 212 -12.52 -11.16 -0.54
C GLY A 212 -11.22 -11.92 -0.25
N SER A 213 -10.08 -11.38 -0.70
CA SER A 213 -8.78 -12.03 -0.42
C SER A 213 -8.44 -12.07 1.08
N ILE A 214 -8.90 -11.10 1.88
CA ILE A 214 -8.74 -11.12 3.34
C ILE A 214 -9.58 -12.24 3.93
N LEU A 215 -10.87 -12.27 3.57
CA LEU A 215 -11.80 -13.28 4.09
C LEU A 215 -11.34 -14.70 3.79
N TYR A 216 -10.96 -14.97 2.53
CA TYR A 216 -10.69 -16.34 2.09
C TYR A 216 -9.23 -16.77 2.28
N ASN A 217 -8.28 -15.95 1.86
CA ASN A 217 -6.87 -16.35 1.82
C ASN A 217 -6.15 -16.10 3.15
N ASP A 218 -6.51 -15.02 3.86
CA ASP A 218 -5.81 -14.66 5.10
C ASP A 218 -6.54 -15.20 6.34
N MET A 219 -7.87 -15.10 6.38
CA MET A 219 -8.69 -15.57 7.51
C MET A 219 -9.17 -17.01 7.34
N GLY A 220 -9.10 -17.59 6.13
CA GLY A 220 -9.50 -18.95 5.82
C GLY A 220 -11.01 -19.21 5.93
N LEU A 221 -11.84 -18.17 5.71
CA LEU A 221 -13.30 -18.32 5.67
C LEU A 221 -13.75 -18.99 4.36
N ALA A 222 -14.91 -19.67 4.40
CA ALA A 222 -15.39 -20.41 3.25
C ALA A 222 -15.99 -19.50 2.17
N LYS A 223 -15.68 -19.82 0.90
CA LYS A 223 -16.30 -19.20 -0.27
C LYS A 223 -17.68 -19.81 -0.49
N PRO A 224 -18.68 -19.03 -0.93
CA PRO A 224 -19.99 -19.59 -1.27
C PRO A 224 -19.95 -20.41 -2.55
N VAL A 225 -20.86 -21.36 -2.63
CA VAL A 225 -21.08 -22.15 -3.84
C VAL A 225 -21.61 -21.25 -4.96
N GLY A 226 -21.10 -21.43 -6.18
CA GLY A 226 -21.50 -20.64 -7.35
C GLY A 226 -20.73 -19.32 -7.52
N MET A 227 -19.84 -18.96 -6.60
CA MET A 227 -19.01 -17.77 -6.73
C MET A 227 -18.04 -17.90 -7.92
N PRO A 228 -18.01 -16.93 -8.87
CA PRO A 228 -17.06 -16.95 -9.96
C PRO A 228 -15.61 -16.76 -9.45
N GLN A 229 -14.67 -17.44 -10.11
CA GLN A 229 -13.25 -17.33 -9.80
C GLN A 229 -12.63 -16.12 -10.51
N GLN A 230 -11.75 -15.41 -9.82
CA GLN A 230 -10.94 -14.35 -10.39
C GLN A 230 -9.64 -14.94 -10.96
N GLU A 231 -9.41 -14.75 -12.26
CA GLU A 231 -8.23 -15.29 -12.95
C GLU A 231 -7.07 -14.28 -13.09
N ASN A 232 -7.35 -13.00 -12.96
CA ASN A 232 -6.38 -11.91 -13.10
C ASN A 232 -6.82 -10.70 -12.26
N ILE A 233 -6.20 -9.53 -12.45
CA ILE A 233 -6.55 -8.31 -11.71
C ILE A 233 -8.01 -7.85 -11.90
N SER A 234 -8.65 -8.22 -13.02
CA SER A 234 -10.04 -7.84 -13.29
C SER A 234 -10.99 -8.61 -12.39
N LEU A 235 -11.83 -7.90 -11.68
CA LEU A 235 -12.87 -8.51 -10.86
C LEU A 235 -13.96 -9.16 -11.75
N PRO A 236 -14.40 -10.38 -11.43
CA PRO A 236 -15.55 -10.97 -12.10
C PRO A 236 -16.80 -10.10 -11.93
N VAL A 237 -17.54 -9.89 -13.02
CA VAL A 237 -18.78 -9.13 -13.03
C VAL A 237 -19.96 -10.07 -13.18
N VAL A 238 -20.94 -9.91 -12.32
CA VAL A 238 -22.21 -10.69 -12.38
C VAL A 238 -23.42 -9.78 -12.52
N SER A 239 -24.51 -10.32 -13.07
CA SER A 239 -25.81 -9.64 -12.99
C SER A 239 -26.41 -9.84 -11.59
N LEU A 240 -27.50 -9.15 -11.30
CA LEU A 240 -28.21 -9.33 -10.03
C LEU A 240 -28.82 -10.72 -9.91
N GLU A 241 -29.28 -11.32 -11.02
CA GLU A 241 -29.73 -12.71 -11.08
C GLU A 241 -28.56 -13.67 -10.79
N GLY A 242 -27.38 -13.41 -11.39
CA GLY A 242 -26.18 -14.22 -11.12
C GLY A 242 -25.74 -14.10 -9.65
N LEU A 243 -25.82 -12.92 -9.04
CA LEU A 243 -25.56 -12.75 -7.62
C LEU A 243 -26.53 -13.57 -6.76
N ALA A 244 -27.82 -13.61 -7.13
CA ALA A 244 -28.83 -14.36 -6.39
C ALA A 244 -28.70 -15.88 -6.52
N GLU A 245 -27.92 -16.37 -7.50
CA GLU A 245 -27.58 -17.80 -7.64
C GLU A 245 -26.39 -18.21 -6.76
N ILE A 246 -25.64 -17.23 -6.21
CA ILE A 246 -24.55 -17.51 -5.27
C ILE A 246 -25.15 -17.77 -3.89
N ASP A 247 -24.98 -19.00 -3.39
CA ASP A 247 -25.53 -19.42 -2.11
C ASP A 247 -24.58 -19.02 -0.97
N ALA A 248 -24.71 -17.79 -0.50
CA ALA A 248 -23.92 -17.23 0.59
C ALA A 248 -24.73 -17.15 1.88
N ASP A 249 -24.10 -17.53 3.01
CA ASP A 249 -24.70 -17.37 4.34
C ASP A 249 -24.56 -15.92 4.84
N TYR A 250 -23.45 -15.28 4.53
CA TYR A 250 -23.14 -13.88 4.91
C TYR A 250 -22.67 -13.09 3.69
N ILE A 251 -23.02 -11.81 3.65
CA ILE A 251 -22.64 -10.91 2.55
C ILE A 251 -21.99 -9.65 3.11
N PHE A 252 -20.82 -9.28 2.56
CA PHE A 252 -20.20 -7.97 2.68
C PHE A 252 -20.46 -7.19 1.38
N ALA A 253 -21.44 -6.29 1.42
CA ALA A 253 -21.84 -5.48 0.29
C ALA A 253 -21.16 -4.10 0.36
N ILE A 254 -20.19 -3.86 -0.50
CA ILE A 254 -19.50 -2.57 -0.63
C ILE A 254 -20.29 -1.76 -1.65
N VAL A 255 -20.83 -0.62 -1.26
CA VAL A 255 -21.80 0.10 -2.05
C VAL A 255 -21.66 1.62 -1.92
N THR A 256 -22.07 2.35 -2.95
CA THR A 256 -22.43 3.76 -2.83
C THR A 256 -23.87 3.89 -2.33
N ASP A 257 -24.28 5.07 -1.86
CA ASP A 257 -25.69 5.30 -1.45
C ASP A 257 -26.67 5.05 -2.60
N GLU A 258 -26.30 5.40 -3.84
CA GLU A 258 -27.11 5.19 -5.04
C GLU A 258 -27.24 3.70 -5.38
N ASP A 259 -26.14 2.96 -5.35
CA ASP A 259 -26.14 1.52 -5.63
C ASP A 259 -26.89 0.74 -4.54
N LEU A 260 -26.76 1.14 -3.26
CA LEU A 260 -27.52 0.57 -2.14
C LEU A 260 -29.03 0.76 -2.35
N ALA A 261 -29.46 1.96 -2.72
CA ALA A 261 -30.87 2.25 -3.00
C ALA A 261 -31.40 1.37 -4.14
N THR A 262 -30.58 1.16 -5.19
CA THR A 262 -30.89 0.29 -6.32
C THR A 262 -31.01 -1.18 -5.91
N LEU A 263 -30.07 -1.69 -5.12
CA LEU A 263 -30.11 -3.06 -4.60
C LEU A 263 -31.32 -3.31 -3.73
N THR A 264 -31.57 -2.44 -2.77
CA THR A 264 -32.66 -2.61 -1.79
C THR A 264 -34.06 -2.48 -2.42
N ALA A 265 -34.20 -1.78 -3.56
CA ALA A 265 -35.44 -1.73 -4.34
C ALA A 265 -35.70 -3.03 -5.12
N SER A 266 -34.71 -3.92 -5.29
CA SER A 266 -34.84 -5.11 -6.10
C SER A 266 -35.48 -6.27 -5.31
N SER A 267 -36.52 -6.88 -5.92
CA SER A 267 -37.13 -8.11 -5.37
C SER A 267 -36.17 -9.33 -5.46
N ILE A 268 -35.24 -9.32 -6.42
CA ILE A 268 -34.23 -10.37 -6.57
C ILE A 268 -33.26 -10.32 -5.38
N TRP A 269 -32.71 -9.15 -5.09
CA TRP A 269 -31.84 -8.93 -3.93
C TRP A 269 -32.55 -9.33 -2.63
N ASN A 270 -33.75 -8.78 -2.40
CA ASN A 270 -34.56 -9.09 -1.21
C ASN A 270 -34.99 -10.56 -1.13
N GLY A 271 -34.88 -11.28 -2.25
CA GLY A 271 -35.14 -12.73 -2.36
C GLY A 271 -33.98 -13.64 -1.92
N THR A 272 -32.75 -13.12 -1.82
CA THR A 272 -31.58 -13.92 -1.44
C THR A 272 -31.65 -14.41 0.01
N LYS A 273 -30.96 -15.51 0.31
CA LYS A 273 -30.94 -16.11 1.65
C LYS A 273 -30.38 -15.15 2.69
N ALA A 274 -29.18 -14.64 2.47
CA ALA A 274 -28.50 -13.77 3.42
C ALA A 274 -29.32 -12.50 3.73
N VAL A 275 -29.97 -11.88 2.74
CA VAL A 275 -30.81 -10.70 2.97
C VAL A 275 -32.06 -11.03 3.80
N LYS A 276 -32.73 -12.16 3.54
CA LYS A 276 -33.89 -12.61 4.33
C LYS A 276 -33.56 -12.91 5.77
N GLU A 277 -32.36 -13.39 6.02
CA GLU A 277 -31.86 -13.74 7.37
C GLU A 277 -31.22 -12.57 8.10
N GLY A 278 -31.06 -11.40 7.43
CA GLY A 278 -30.42 -10.21 8.00
C GLY A 278 -28.88 -10.32 8.05
N ASN A 279 -28.29 -11.24 7.30
CA ASN A 279 -26.86 -11.55 7.31
C ASN A 279 -26.09 -10.72 6.27
N VAL A 280 -26.31 -9.40 6.24
CA VAL A 280 -25.65 -8.49 5.30
C VAL A 280 -24.95 -7.36 6.06
N VAL A 281 -23.64 -7.30 5.89
CA VAL A 281 -22.83 -6.13 6.29
C VAL A 281 -22.78 -5.19 5.11
N THR A 282 -23.34 -3.99 5.26
CA THR A 282 -23.28 -2.92 4.25
C THR A 282 -22.12 -2.00 4.57
N LEU A 283 -21.18 -1.87 3.63
CA LEU A 283 -19.97 -1.07 3.76
C LEU A 283 -19.99 0.06 2.73
N PRO A 284 -19.65 1.30 3.10
CA PRO A 284 -19.54 2.38 2.12
C PRO A 284 -18.37 2.11 1.14
N ALA A 285 -18.56 2.48 -0.14
CA ALA A 285 -17.53 2.24 -1.16
C ALA A 285 -16.20 2.93 -0.79
N SER A 286 -16.26 4.16 -0.28
CA SER A 286 -15.14 4.80 0.41
C SER A 286 -15.26 4.51 1.92
N PRO A 287 -14.24 3.96 2.60
CA PRO A 287 -12.90 3.59 2.13
C PRO A 287 -12.77 2.12 1.68
N TYR A 288 -13.82 1.29 1.78
CA TYR A 288 -13.71 -0.18 1.74
C TYR A 288 -13.30 -0.74 0.37
N PHE A 289 -13.52 0.02 -0.72
CA PHE A 289 -13.07 -0.42 -2.06
C PHE A 289 -11.55 -0.66 -2.10
N ASN A 290 -10.77 0.28 -1.60
CA ASN A 290 -9.31 0.19 -1.63
C ASN A 290 -8.71 -0.58 -0.43
N GLN A 291 -9.48 -0.79 0.65
CA GLN A 291 -8.96 -1.28 1.92
C GLN A 291 -8.24 -2.63 1.80
N GLY A 292 -8.76 -3.55 1.01
CA GLY A 292 -8.16 -4.87 0.83
C GLY A 292 -6.90 -4.89 -0.06
N TYR A 293 -6.53 -3.78 -0.70
CA TYR A 293 -5.30 -3.67 -1.49
C TYR A 293 -4.13 -3.07 -0.69
N SER A 294 -4.42 -2.43 0.43
CA SER A 294 -3.45 -1.81 1.33
C SER A 294 -3.09 -2.77 2.47
N PRO A 295 -1.81 -3.08 2.77
CA PRO A 295 -1.42 -3.83 3.95
C PRO A 295 -1.98 -3.26 5.26
N ILE A 296 -1.94 -1.93 5.45
CA ILE A 296 -2.54 -1.27 6.62
C ILE A 296 -4.06 -1.42 6.61
N GLY A 297 -4.70 -1.21 5.46
CA GLY A 297 -6.15 -1.40 5.31
C GLY A 297 -6.60 -2.82 5.64
N ARG A 298 -5.84 -3.82 5.21
CA ARG A 298 -6.08 -5.24 5.55
C ARG A 298 -6.02 -5.47 7.06
N LEU A 299 -5.01 -4.92 7.73
CA LEU A 299 -4.87 -5.03 9.18
C LEU A 299 -6.06 -4.41 9.91
N VAL A 300 -6.46 -3.20 9.51
CA VAL A 300 -7.63 -2.50 10.08
C VAL A 300 -8.90 -3.33 9.85
N PHE A 301 -9.11 -3.88 8.64
CA PHE A 301 -10.27 -4.73 8.37
C PHE A 301 -10.32 -5.98 9.26
N VAL A 302 -9.18 -6.66 9.46
CA VAL A 302 -9.08 -7.82 10.37
C VAL A 302 -9.45 -7.44 11.81
N GLU A 303 -9.10 -6.22 12.25
CA GLU A 303 -9.42 -5.72 13.58
C GLU A 303 -10.90 -5.38 13.78
N GLU A 304 -11.59 -4.95 12.73
CA GLU A 304 -12.98 -4.48 12.82
C GLU A 304 -14.03 -5.52 12.38
N VAL A 305 -13.66 -6.54 11.58
CA VAL A 305 -14.62 -7.44 10.93
C VAL A 305 -15.57 -8.15 11.89
N GLN A 306 -15.14 -8.49 13.10
CA GLN A 306 -16.00 -9.11 14.12
C GLN A 306 -17.09 -8.15 14.60
N ASN A 307 -16.75 -6.87 14.77
CA ASN A 307 -17.73 -5.82 15.13
C ASN A 307 -18.69 -5.58 13.96
N LEU A 308 -18.19 -5.58 12.71
CA LEU A 308 -19.04 -5.45 11.53
C LEU A 308 -20.06 -6.60 11.44
N LEU A 309 -19.62 -7.84 11.69
CA LEU A 309 -20.53 -8.99 11.71
C LEU A 309 -21.53 -8.92 12.86
N ALA A 310 -21.11 -8.46 14.05
CA ALA A 310 -22.02 -8.32 15.20
C ALA A 310 -23.10 -7.25 14.97
N SER A 311 -22.79 -6.18 14.25
CA SER A 311 -23.72 -5.07 13.98
C SER A 311 -24.88 -5.43 13.03
N MET A 312 -24.83 -6.57 12.34
CA MET A 312 -25.94 -7.02 11.45
C MET A 312 -27.27 -7.22 12.17
N HIS A 313 -27.23 -7.46 13.48
CA HIS A 313 -28.41 -7.81 14.28
C HIS A 313 -28.78 -6.72 15.32
N GLU A 314 -28.13 -5.55 15.25
CA GLU A 314 -28.47 -4.37 16.04
C GLU A 314 -29.52 -3.48 15.33
#